data_e1e3667d4b6b1fdbf275f3cfcda0a6cf
#
_entry.id   e1e3667d4b6b1fdbf275f3cfcda0a6cf
#
_cell.length_a   1.000
_cell.length_b   1.000
_cell.length_c   1.000
_cell.angle_alpha   90.00
_cell.angle_beta   90.00
_cell.angle_gamma   90.00
#
_symmetry.space_group_name_H-M   'P 1'
#
loop_
_entity.id
_entity.type
_entity.pdbx_description
1 polymer ?
#
loop_
_entity_poly.entity_id
_entity_poly.type
_entity_poly.pdbx_seq_one_letter_code
_entity_poly.pdbx_strand_id
1 'polypeptide(L)'
;MSYVLIIGAKSDIAKEVAREYAKNGYNLYLASRQSEDLKDLANDIKIRSNVEVVLKEFDIAKFETHSDFYNSLEPKPLGVIVAAGYMAEQKECENDFTKTLNTINVNFTGAVSILNIISNDMEKNKNGFIVGISSVAGDRGRKANYIYGSSKAA
;
A
#
# COMPACT_ATOMS: atom_id res chain seq x y z
N MET A 1 14.44 -6.36 15.67
CA MET A 1 13.55 -6.92 14.61
C MET A 1 13.34 -5.87 13.54
N SER A 2 13.36 -6.27 12.27
CA SER A 2 13.14 -5.33 11.17
C SER A 2 11.65 -5.03 10.97
N TYR A 3 11.34 -3.85 10.44
CA TYR A 3 9.96 -3.45 10.11
C TYR A 3 9.64 -3.73 8.65
N VAL A 4 8.38 -4.08 8.38
CA VAL A 4 7.78 -4.09 7.04
C VAL A 4 6.64 -3.09 7.01
N LEU A 5 6.66 -2.20 6.02
CA LEU A 5 5.59 -1.23 5.75
C LEU A 5 4.57 -1.85 4.79
N ILE A 6 3.30 -1.84 5.19
CA ILE A 6 2.19 -2.31 4.35
C ILE A 6 1.28 -1.12 4.05
N ILE A 7 1.31 -0.65 2.80
CA ILE A 7 0.48 0.46 2.30
C ILE A 7 -0.81 -0.10 1.73
N GLY A 8 -1.96 0.43 2.16
CA GLY A 8 -3.28 -0.11 1.82
C GLY A 8 -3.68 -1.28 2.73
N ALA A 9 -3.27 -1.22 4.00
CA ALA A 9 -3.40 -2.30 4.99
C ALA A 9 -4.85 -2.72 5.32
N LYS A 10 -5.86 -1.98 4.85
CA LYS A 10 -7.29 -2.33 5.03
C LYS A 10 -7.79 -3.40 4.06
N SER A 11 -7.09 -3.70 2.97
CA SER A 11 -7.49 -4.75 2.04
C SER A 11 -7.32 -6.14 2.67
N ASP A 12 -8.15 -7.09 2.28
CA ASP A 12 -8.10 -8.44 2.87
C ASP A 12 -6.78 -9.14 2.56
N ILE A 13 -6.25 -8.96 1.34
CA ILE A 13 -4.92 -9.46 0.98
C ILE A 13 -3.85 -8.86 1.90
N ALA A 14 -3.88 -7.54 2.13
CA ALA A 14 -2.90 -6.88 2.98
C ALA A 14 -2.96 -7.35 4.44
N LYS A 15 -4.16 -7.64 4.96
CA LYS A 15 -4.33 -8.19 6.31
C LYS A 15 -3.68 -9.56 6.45
N GLU A 16 -3.85 -10.44 5.47
CA GLU A 16 -3.20 -11.76 5.49
C GLU A 16 -1.68 -11.67 5.29
N VAL A 17 -1.22 -10.78 4.41
CA VAL A 17 0.21 -10.46 4.27
C VAL A 17 0.79 -9.96 5.59
N ALA A 18 0.08 -9.08 6.31
CA ALA A 18 0.50 -8.58 7.63
C ALA A 18 0.65 -9.72 8.65
N ARG A 19 -0.32 -10.63 8.69
CA ARG A 19 -0.24 -11.81 9.59
C ARG A 19 0.96 -12.70 9.27
N GLU A 20 1.22 -12.92 7.98
CA GLU A 20 2.33 -13.80 7.58
C GLU A 20 3.70 -13.17 7.87
N TYR A 21 3.91 -11.86 7.62
CA TYR A 21 5.14 -11.18 8.02
C TYR A 21 5.32 -11.18 9.54
N ALA A 22 4.27 -10.90 10.29
CA ALA A 22 4.32 -10.92 11.76
C ALA A 22 4.68 -12.32 12.31
N LYS A 23 4.10 -13.38 11.76
CA LYS A 23 4.41 -14.78 12.10
C LYS A 23 5.88 -15.11 11.85
N ASN A 24 6.50 -14.49 10.87
CA ASN A 24 7.92 -14.62 10.57
C ASN A 24 8.81 -13.62 11.35
N GLY A 25 8.28 -12.97 12.38
CA GLY A 25 9.05 -12.15 13.32
C GLY A 25 9.31 -10.72 12.86
N TYR A 26 8.63 -10.22 11.84
CA TYR A 26 8.74 -8.81 11.44
C TYR A 26 7.80 -7.92 12.24
N ASN A 27 8.30 -6.77 12.68
CA ASN A 27 7.46 -5.67 13.14
C ASN A 27 6.77 -5.01 11.95
N LEU A 28 5.64 -4.36 12.17
CA LEU A 28 4.81 -3.84 11.09
C LEU A 28 4.49 -2.36 11.24
N TYR A 29 4.55 -1.62 10.15
CA TYR A 29 3.81 -0.39 9.92
C TYR A 29 2.59 -0.71 9.04
N LEU A 30 1.40 -0.52 9.59
CA LEU A 30 0.15 -0.68 8.84
C LEU A 30 -0.36 0.69 8.43
N ALA A 31 -0.24 1.02 7.15
CA ALA A 31 -0.55 2.34 6.61
C ALA A 31 -1.84 2.33 5.78
N SER A 32 -2.80 3.17 6.13
CA SER A 32 -4.05 3.35 5.39
C SER A 32 -4.73 4.65 5.78
N ARG A 33 -5.70 5.08 4.98
CA ARG A 33 -6.68 6.08 5.40
C ARG A 33 -7.52 5.51 6.53
N GLN A 34 -7.83 6.33 7.55
CA GLN A 34 -8.56 5.89 8.74
C GLN A 34 -7.86 4.68 9.38
N SER A 35 -6.58 4.82 9.68
CA SER A 35 -5.74 3.75 10.22
C SER A 35 -6.27 3.18 11.55
N GLU A 36 -7.06 3.96 12.29
CA GLU A 36 -7.73 3.54 13.52
C GLU A 36 -8.63 2.31 13.35
N ASP A 37 -9.20 2.10 12.15
CA ASP A 37 -10.02 0.92 11.84
C ASP A 37 -9.21 -0.39 11.87
N LEU A 38 -7.88 -0.30 11.91
CA LEU A 38 -6.97 -1.44 12.00
C LEU A 38 -6.56 -1.81 13.43
N LYS A 39 -7.11 -1.15 14.45
CA LYS A 39 -6.74 -1.41 15.86
C LYS A 39 -6.93 -2.86 16.28
N ASP A 40 -8.04 -3.46 15.92
CA ASP A 40 -8.34 -4.84 16.29
C ASP A 40 -7.38 -5.82 15.61
N LEU A 41 -7.10 -5.60 14.32
CA LEU A 41 -6.09 -6.38 13.59
C LEU A 41 -4.70 -6.22 14.21
N ALA A 42 -4.30 -5.00 14.54
CA ALA A 42 -3.00 -4.73 15.12
C ALA A 42 -2.85 -5.40 16.49
N ASN A 43 -3.89 -5.37 17.33
CA ASN A 43 -3.90 -6.02 18.63
C ASN A 43 -3.85 -7.56 18.51
N ASP A 44 -4.63 -8.14 17.59
CA ASP A 44 -4.61 -9.58 17.32
C ASP A 44 -3.21 -10.03 16.89
N ILE A 45 -2.59 -9.31 15.94
CA ILE A 45 -1.24 -9.61 15.46
C ILE A 45 -0.20 -9.50 16.60
N LYS A 46 -0.23 -8.43 17.38
CA LYS A 46 0.68 -8.24 18.53
C LYS A 46 0.64 -9.42 19.50
N ILE A 47 -0.57 -9.85 19.86
CA ILE A 47 -0.77 -10.94 20.82
C ILE A 47 -0.30 -12.28 20.25
N ARG A 48 -0.64 -12.57 18.99
CA ARG A 48 -0.34 -13.88 18.38
C ARG A 48 1.11 -14.07 17.99
N SER A 49 1.76 -13.01 17.55
CA SER A 49 3.11 -13.08 16.96
C SER A 49 4.19 -12.44 17.82
N ASN A 50 3.81 -11.78 18.93
CA ASN A 50 4.76 -11.09 19.82
C ASN A 50 5.68 -10.11 19.08
N VAL A 51 5.11 -9.33 18.16
CA VAL A 51 5.80 -8.30 17.36
C VAL A 51 5.19 -6.94 17.60
N GLU A 52 5.90 -5.88 17.27
CA GLU A 52 5.37 -4.53 17.29
C GLU A 52 4.56 -4.24 16.03
N VAL A 53 3.41 -3.59 16.20
CA VAL A 53 2.56 -3.13 15.09
C VAL A 53 2.18 -1.69 15.33
N VAL A 54 2.58 -0.81 14.42
CA VAL A 54 2.33 0.63 14.49
C VAL A 54 1.35 1.02 13.38
N LEU A 55 0.27 1.69 13.74
CA LEU A 55 -0.69 2.23 12.79
C LEU A 55 -0.21 3.58 12.28
N LYS A 56 -0.31 3.82 10.98
CA LYS A 56 0.08 5.06 10.32
C LYS A 56 -1.05 5.55 9.40
N GLU A 57 -1.48 6.78 9.62
CA GLU A 57 -2.40 7.43 8.71
C GLU A 57 -1.68 7.75 7.40
N PHE A 58 -2.22 7.30 6.27
CA PHE A 58 -1.61 7.52 4.97
C PHE A 58 -2.63 7.46 3.83
N ASP A 59 -2.64 8.48 3.00
CA ASP A 59 -3.41 8.52 1.77
C ASP A 59 -2.48 8.56 0.57
N ILE A 60 -2.43 7.46 -0.18
CA ILE A 60 -1.55 7.31 -1.34
C ILE A 60 -1.86 8.31 -2.47
N ALA A 61 -3.03 8.94 -2.47
CA ALA A 61 -3.39 9.97 -3.45
C ALA A 61 -2.96 11.39 -3.04
N LYS A 62 -2.43 11.57 -1.81
CA LYS A 62 -1.90 12.85 -1.31
C LYS A 62 -0.38 12.91 -1.47
N PHE A 63 0.08 13.12 -2.70
CA PHE A 63 1.49 13.01 -3.10
C PHE A 63 2.42 13.94 -2.30
N GLU A 64 1.93 15.13 -1.95
CA GLU A 64 2.66 16.13 -1.15
C GLU A 64 3.03 15.66 0.26
N THR A 65 2.34 14.66 0.77
CA THR A 65 2.59 14.11 2.12
C THR A 65 3.58 12.94 2.13
N HIS A 66 3.94 12.39 0.98
CA HIS A 66 4.69 11.13 0.89
C HIS A 66 6.10 11.23 1.51
N SER A 67 6.80 12.34 1.28
CA SER A 67 8.14 12.54 1.83
C SER A 67 8.11 12.61 3.36
N ASP A 68 7.21 13.43 3.92
CA ASP A 68 7.09 13.58 5.36
C ASP A 68 6.62 12.28 6.02
N PHE A 69 5.68 11.57 5.38
CA PHE A 69 5.25 10.26 5.84
C PHE A 69 6.44 9.29 5.94
N TYR A 70 7.20 9.10 4.86
CA TYR A 70 8.33 8.18 4.88
C TYR A 70 9.41 8.61 5.87
N ASN A 71 9.69 9.90 5.96
CA ASN A 71 10.65 10.43 6.92
C ASN A 71 10.24 10.21 8.37
N SER A 72 8.94 10.16 8.67
CA SER A 72 8.38 9.89 10.02
C SER A 72 8.49 8.43 10.47
N LEU A 73 8.91 7.53 9.60
CA LEU A 73 9.07 6.11 9.96
C LEU A 73 10.44 5.88 10.60
N GLU A 74 10.44 5.54 11.89
CA GLU A 74 11.64 5.19 12.65
C GLU A 74 11.40 3.92 13.48
N PRO A 75 12.20 2.86 13.28
CA PRO A 75 13.25 2.72 12.26
C PRO A 75 12.69 2.60 10.83
N LYS A 76 13.53 2.87 9.83
CA LYS A 76 13.14 2.70 8.42
C LYS A 76 12.76 1.24 8.13
N PRO A 77 11.70 0.99 7.35
CA PRO A 77 11.30 -0.38 7.03
C PRO A 77 12.32 -1.07 6.12
N LEU A 78 12.58 -2.34 6.40
CA LEU A 78 13.37 -3.22 5.54
C LEU A 78 12.62 -3.60 4.26
N GLY A 79 11.30 -3.70 4.34
CA GLY A 79 10.45 -4.08 3.22
C GLY A 79 9.23 -3.21 3.09
N VAL A 80 8.76 -3.04 1.88
CA VAL A 80 7.52 -2.30 1.58
C VAL A 80 6.61 -3.12 0.68
N ILE A 81 5.36 -3.27 1.11
CA ILE A 81 4.29 -3.92 0.35
C ILE A 81 3.27 -2.85 -0.03
N VAL A 82 3.04 -2.64 -1.32
CA VAL A 82 1.99 -1.74 -1.82
C VAL A 82 0.78 -2.57 -2.23
N ALA A 83 -0.25 -2.55 -1.38
CA ALA A 83 -1.53 -3.21 -1.59
C ALA A 83 -2.68 -2.21 -1.75
N ALA A 84 -2.36 -0.91 -1.85
CA ALA A 84 -3.35 0.11 -2.10
C ALA A 84 -3.99 -0.08 -3.48
N GLY A 85 -5.29 0.09 -3.53
CA GLY A 85 -6.04 0.01 -4.77
C GLY A 85 -7.43 0.61 -4.64
N TYR A 86 -7.92 1.14 -5.74
CA TYR A 86 -9.26 1.66 -5.89
C TYR A 86 -9.82 1.25 -7.25
N MET A 87 -11.04 0.76 -7.25
CA MET A 87 -11.76 0.39 -8.46
C MET A 87 -13.17 1.00 -8.40
N ALA A 88 -13.42 2.02 -9.21
CA ALA A 88 -14.77 2.52 -9.44
C ALA A 88 -15.46 1.66 -10.52
N GLU A 89 -16.79 1.71 -10.54
CA GLU A 89 -17.58 1.12 -11.62
C GLU A 89 -17.18 1.73 -12.97
N GLN A 90 -16.98 0.89 -14.00
CA GLN A 90 -16.54 1.35 -15.32
C GLN A 90 -17.44 2.44 -15.91
N LYS A 91 -18.77 2.27 -15.80
CA LYS A 91 -19.75 3.25 -16.29
C LYS A 91 -19.68 4.59 -15.54
N GLU A 92 -19.35 4.57 -14.27
CA GLU A 92 -19.14 5.80 -13.50
C GLU A 92 -17.89 6.53 -13.98
N CYS A 93 -16.81 5.81 -14.25
CA CYS A 93 -15.58 6.38 -14.79
C CYS A 93 -15.78 6.99 -16.18
N GLU A 94 -16.63 6.41 -17.02
CA GLU A 94 -16.96 6.92 -18.35
C GLU A 94 -17.73 8.25 -18.30
N ASN A 95 -18.54 8.45 -17.25
CA ASN A 95 -19.38 9.65 -17.10
C ASN A 95 -18.78 10.72 -16.17
N ASP A 96 -17.83 10.32 -15.33
CA ASP A 96 -17.17 11.22 -14.36
C ASP A 96 -15.65 10.99 -14.40
N PHE A 97 -14.97 11.90 -15.10
CA PHE A 97 -13.52 11.84 -15.24
C PHE A 97 -12.78 11.93 -13.89
N THR A 98 -13.40 12.49 -12.85
CA THR A 98 -12.77 12.55 -11.52
C THR A 98 -12.58 11.15 -10.93
N LYS A 99 -13.50 10.23 -11.19
CA LYS A 99 -13.37 8.82 -10.79
C LYS A 99 -12.28 8.08 -11.56
N THR A 100 -12.18 8.37 -12.87
CA THR A 100 -11.07 7.88 -13.69
C THR A 100 -9.73 8.36 -13.14
N LEU A 101 -9.60 9.66 -12.90
CA LEU A 101 -8.38 10.26 -12.37
C LEU A 101 -8.03 9.69 -10.99
N ASN A 102 -9.01 9.55 -10.11
CA ASN A 102 -8.79 8.93 -8.79
C ASN A 102 -8.31 7.49 -8.90
N THR A 103 -8.86 6.70 -9.84
CA THR A 103 -8.41 5.33 -10.09
C THR A 103 -6.93 5.28 -10.49
N ILE A 104 -6.52 6.15 -11.41
CA ILE A 104 -5.14 6.25 -11.86
C ILE A 104 -4.23 6.74 -10.72
N ASN A 105 -4.66 7.78 -10.00
CA ASN A 105 -3.87 8.37 -8.93
C ASN A 105 -3.62 7.40 -7.77
N VAL A 106 -4.63 6.63 -7.37
CA VAL A 106 -4.47 5.66 -6.28
C VAL A 106 -3.66 4.45 -6.73
N ASN A 107 -3.95 3.90 -7.92
CA ASN A 107 -3.39 2.60 -8.33
C ASN A 107 -2.00 2.70 -8.94
N PHE A 108 -1.67 3.84 -9.56
CA PHE A 108 -0.40 4.02 -10.29
C PHE A 108 0.38 5.24 -9.81
N THR A 109 -0.12 6.46 -9.99
CA THR A 109 0.66 7.68 -9.71
C THR A 109 1.13 7.76 -8.26
N GLY A 110 0.25 7.42 -7.31
CA GLY A 110 0.58 7.40 -5.89
C GLY A 110 1.59 6.32 -5.53
N ALA A 111 1.47 5.13 -6.14
CA ALA A 111 2.46 4.07 -5.95
C ALA A 111 3.83 4.51 -6.47
N VAL A 112 3.90 5.07 -7.68
CA VAL A 112 5.16 5.62 -8.24
C VAL A 112 5.76 6.69 -7.33
N SER A 113 4.93 7.64 -6.86
CA SER A 113 5.39 8.74 -6.01
C SER A 113 6.05 8.25 -4.72
N ILE A 114 5.38 7.38 -3.97
CA ILE A 114 5.95 6.89 -2.70
C ILE A 114 7.11 5.92 -2.93
N LEU A 115 7.04 5.06 -3.95
CA LEU A 115 8.08 4.09 -4.23
C LEU A 115 9.38 4.73 -4.74
N ASN A 116 9.33 5.86 -5.44
CA ASN A 116 10.53 6.61 -5.81
C ASN A 116 11.30 7.09 -4.57
N ILE A 117 10.59 7.57 -3.54
CA ILE A 117 11.22 8.00 -2.28
C ILE A 117 11.88 6.82 -1.58
N ILE A 118 11.13 5.72 -1.45
CA ILE A 118 11.57 4.52 -0.74
C ILE A 118 12.72 3.82 -1.46
N SER A 119 12.60 3.64 -2.80
CA SER A 119 13.62 2.95 -3.57
C SER A 119 14.96 3.67 -3.57
N ASN A 120 14.95 5.01 -3.65
CA ASN A 120 16.17 5.81 -3.56
C ASN A 120 16.87 5.65 -2.19
N ASP A 121 16.11 5.57 -1.11
CA ASP A 121 16.68 5.32 0.22
C ASP A 121 17.22 3.90 0.35
N MET A 122 16.48 2.90 -0.11
CA MET A 122 16.90 1.49 -0.11
C MET A 122 18.14 1.26 -0.99
N GLU A 123 18.20 1.89 -2.17
CA GLU A 123 19.36 1.83 -3.07
C GLU A 123 20.60 2.43 -2.41
N LYS A 124 20.47 3.61 -1.80
CA LYS A 124 21.55 4.28 -1.07
C LYS A 124 22.10 3.40 0.06
N ASN A 125 21.22 2.73 0.78
CA ASN A 125 21.57 1.86 1.91
C ASN A 125 21.92 0.44 1.47
N LYS A 126 21.76 0.09 0.19
CA LYS A 126 21.98 -1.24 -0.39
C LYS A 126 21.25 -2.34 0.38
N ASN A 127 20.06 -2.01 0.87
CA ASN A 127 19.26 -2.92 1.70
C ASN A 127 17.78 -2.61 1.55
N GLY A 128 16.98 -3.66 1.35
CA GLY A 128 15.52 -3.54 1.29
C GLY A 128 14.89 -4.36 0.17
N PHE A 129 13.56 -4.45 0.23
CA PHE A 129 12.76 -5.04 -0.84
C PHE A 129 11.43 -4.32 -1.01
N ILE A 130 10.89 -4.37 -2.23
CA ILE A 130 9.60 -3.77 -2.59
C ILE A 130 8.73 -4.84 -3.25
N VAL A 131 7.47 -4.93 -2.82
CA VAL A 131 6.46 -5.79 -3.42
C VAL A 131 5.25 -4.94 -3.81
N GLY A 132 4.90 -4.94 -5.10
CA GLY A 132 3.67 -4.33 -5.61
C GLY A 132 2.60 -5.39 -5.86
N ILE A 133 1.39 -5.19 -5.34
CA ILE A 133 0.26 -6.06 -5.63
C ILE A 133 -0.52 -5.49 -6.81
N SER A 134 -0.34 -6.11 -7.98
CA SER A 134 -1.06 -5.77 -9.20
C SER A 134 -2.41 -6.52 -9.27
N SER A 135 -2.90 -6.81 -10.45
CA SER A 135 -4.15 -7.51 -10.69
C SER A 135 -4.08 -8.23 -12.03
N VAL A 136 -4.75 -9.37 -12.15
CA VAL A 136 -4.97 -10.05 -13.44
C VAL A 136 -5.71 -9.16 -14.45
N ALA A 137 -6.38 -8.09 -13.99
CA ALA A 137 -6.98 -7.09 -14.87
C ALA A 137 -5.93 -6.24 -15.60
N GLY A 138 -4.69 -6.20 -15.11
CA GLY A 138 -3.57 -5.54 -15.78
C GLY A 138 -3.00 -6.36 -16.95
N ASP A 139 -3.11 -7.68 -16.90
CA ASP A 139 -2.60 -8.55 -17.96
C ASP A 139 -3.52 -8.63 -19.17
N ARG A 140 -4.82 -8.43 -18.96
CA ARG A 140 -5.83 -8.56 -20.02
C ARG A 140 -6.91 -7.50 -19.91
N GLY A 141 -7.01 -6.64 -20.92
CA GLY A 141 -8.08 -5.63 -21.03
C GLY A 141 -9.46 -6.27 -21.09
N ARG A 142 -10.39 -5.71 -20.30
CA ARG A 142 -11.81 -6.12 -20.28
C ARG A 142 -12.70 -4.90 -20.41
N LYS A 143 -13.77 -5.02 -21.20
CA LYS A 143 -14.74 -3.94 -21.38
C LYS A 143 -15.34 -3.43 -20.07
N ALA A 144 -15.51 -4.30 -19.10
CA ALA A 144 -16.16 -3.98 -17.83
C ALA A 144 -15.28 -3.20 -16.85
N ASN A 145 -13.96 -3.12 -17.05
CA ASN A 145 -13.03 -2.48 -16.11
C ASN A 145 -11.71 -2.04 -16.75
N TYR A 146 -11.75 -1.54 -17.99
CA TYR A 146 -10.52 -1.19 -18.71
C TYR A 146 -9.73 -0.03 -18.06
N ILE A 147 -10.40 0.91 -17.40
CA ILE A 147 -9.73 2.01 -16.67
C ILE A 147 -8.94 1.47 -15.48
N TYR A 148 -9.58 0.61 -14.67
CA TYR A 148 -8.89 -0.09 -13.59
C TYR A 148 -7.77 -0.98 -14.13
N GLY A 149 -8.05 -1.78 -15.16
CA GLY A 149 -7.05 -2.65 -15.79
C GLY A 149 -5.82 -1.88 -16.27
N SER A 150 -6.02 -0.75 -16.95
CA SER A 150 -4.92 0.11 -17.39
C SER A 150 -4.08 0.63 -16.23
N SER A 151 -4.73 1.04 -15.13
CA SER A 151 -4.02 1.53 -13.93
C SER A 151 -3.25 0.44 -13.18
N LYS A 152 -3.55 -0.84 -13.43
CA LYS A 152 -2.86 -2.00 -12.84
C LYS A 152 -1.84 -2.64 -13.78
N ALA A 153 -1.90 -2.33 -15.09
CA ALA A 153 -0.91 -2.73 -16.07
C ALA A 153 0.35 -1.86 -16.04
N ALA A 154 0.18 -0.60 -15.61
CA ALA A 154 1.26 0.37 -15.50
C ALA A 154 2.11 0.14 -14.25
#